data_6807169754c357f2158591251030ccb9
#
_entry.id   6807169754c357f2158591251030ccb9
#
_cell.length_a   1.000
_cell.length_b   1.000
_cell.length_c   1.000
_cell.angle_alpha   90.00
_cell.angle_beta   90.00
_cell.angle_gamma   90.00
#
_symmetry.space_group_name_H-M   'P 1'
#
loop_
_entity.id
_entity.type
_entity.pdbx_description
1 polymer ?
#
loop_
_entity_poly.entity_id
_entity_poly.type
_entity_poly.pdbx_seq_one_letter_code
_entity_poly.pdbx_strand_id
1 'polypeptide(L)'
;MKRVLIPIAPGFEEIEALAVVDILRRAEIEVIMAGTIDNPIEGRNRINIISDISLDSVKNQDFDMIVLPGGAVGTENLKKDPRIKEIVERLYKKGKFTTAICAAPTVLSAIGITTGKNITSHPSVRDKLTRAKVSDERVVVDGNIVTSQGPGTAIEFAFKLVELLLGKDKAVEVNKGVLAKI
;
A
#
# COMPACT_ATOMS: atom_id res chain seq x y z
N MET A 1 9.53 17.22 3.43
CA MET A 1 9.66 15.95 2.66
C MET A 1 8.44 15.10 2.93
N LYS A 2 7.86 14.43 1.93
CA LYS A 2 6.72 13.51 2.12
C LYS A 2 7.21 12.21 2.72
N ARG A 3 6.41 11.61 3.62
CA ARG A 3 6.76 10.38 4.35
C ARG A 3 5.70 9.31 4.10
N VAL A 4 6.14 8.10 3.73
CA VAL A 4 5.27 6.96 3.43
C VAL A 4 5.66 5.77 4.28
N LEU A 5 4.68 5.13 4.91
CA LEU A 5 4.84 3.89 5.66
C LEU A 5 4.39 2.71 4.80
N ILE A 6 5.22 1.69 4.71
CA ILE A 6 4.89 0.41 4.08
C ILE A 6 5.13 -0.69 5.11
N PRO A 7 4.08 -1.15 5.83
CA PRO A 7 4.21 -2.26 6.75
C PRO A 7 4.39 -3.58 5.99
N ILE A 8 5.38 -4.36 6.40
CA ILE A 8 5.73 -5.64 5.79
C ILE A 8 5.44 -6.76 6.77
N ALA A 9 4.52 -7.64 6.41
CA ALA A 9 4.16 -8.83 7.18
C ALA A 9 4.58 -10.10 6.42
N PRO A 10 4.92 -11.21 7.11
CA PRO A 10 5.23 -12.48 6.45
C PRO A 10 4.17 -12.88 5.43
N GLY A 11 4.59 -13.34 4.24
CA GLY A 11 3.71 -13.69 3.13
C GLY A 11 3.22 -12.48 2.32
N PHE A 12 3.85 -11.31 2.47
CA PHE A 12 3.61 -10.16 1.59
C PHE A 12 3.95 -10.51 0.12
N GLU A 13 3.35 -9.81 -0.83
CA GLU A 13 3.68 -10.01 -2.25
C GLU A 13 4.84 -9.07 -2.63
N GLU A 14 5.93 -9.66 -3.11
CA GLU A 14 7.22 -8.99 -3.29
C GLU A 14 7.17 -7.88 -4.35
N ILE A 15 6.54 -8.14 -5.51
CA ILE A 15 6.42 -7.14 -6.58
C ILE A 15 5.63 -5.93 -6.10
N GLU A 16 4.53 -6.17 -5.38
CA GLU A 16 3.64 -5.10 -4.90
C GLU A 16 4.31 -4.19 -3.87
N ALA A 17 5.10 -4.78 -2.96
CA ALA A 17 5.83 -4.00 -1.96
C ALA A 17 7.04 -3.29 -2.59
N LEU A 18 7.93 -4.03 -3.25
CA LEU A 18 9.23 -3.52 -3.66
C LEU A 18 9.15 -2.57 -4.85
N ALA A 19 8.21 -2.78 -5.81
CA ALA A 19 8.02 -1.82 -6.89
C ALA A 19 7.55 -0.46 -6.35
N VAL A 20 6.66 -0.46 -5.35
CA VAL A 20 6.20 0.78 -4.72
C VAL A 20 7.34 1.45 -3.97
N VAL A 21 8.13 0.71 -3.17
CA VAL A 21 9.29 1.24 -2.46
C VAL A 21 10.28 1.89 -3.42
N ASP A 22 10.66 1.19 -4.49
CA ASP A 22 11.65 1.67 -5.45
C ASP A 22 11.18 2.96 -6.14
N ILE A 23 9.97 2.98 -6.68
CA ILE A 23 9.43 4.12 -7.42
C ILE A 23 9.25 5.34 -6.51
N LEU A 24 8.74 5.17 -5.29
CA LEU A 24 8.59 6.27 -4.36
C LEU A 24 9.94 6.83 -3.89
N ARG A 25 10.94 5.98 -3.66
CA ARG A 25 12.30 6.41 -3.31
C ARG A 25 12.98 7.15 -4.47
N ARG A 26 12.77 6.74 -5.72
CA ARG A 26 13.22 7.51 -6.91
C ARG A 26 12.59 8.90 -6.99
N ALA A 27 11.38 9.06 -6.46
CA ALA A 27 10.71 10.35 -6.37
C ALA A 27 11.17 11.19 -5.16
N GLU A 28 12.21 10.77 -4.44
CA GLU A 28 12.75 11.43 -3.23
C GLU A 28 11.75 11.51 -2.07
N ILE A 29 10.82 10.55 -2.02
CA ILE A 29 9.92 10.38 -0.89
C ILE A 29 10.63 9.55 0.20
N GLU A 30 10.52 9.96 1.45
CA GLU A 30 10.99 9.15 2.59
C GLU A 30 10.07 7.94 2.77
N VAL A 31 10.50 6.78 2.29
CA VAL A 31 9.76 5.53 2.42
C VAL A 31 10.37 4.67 3.50
N ILE A 32 9.54 4.29 4.46
CA ILE A 32 9.91 3.42 5.59
C ILE A 32 9.22 2.07 5.42
N MET A 33 9.99 1.02 5.13
CA MET A 33 9.53 -0.36 5.23
C MET A 33 9.60 -0.79 6.69
N ALA A 34 8.45 -1.02 7.32
CA ALA A 34 8.39 -1.38 8.74
C ALA A 34 7.95 -2.84 8.92
N GLY A 35 8.82 -3.66 9.48
CA GLY A 35 8.53 -5.07 9.75
C GLY A 35 7.51 -5.25 10.87
N THR A 36 6.51 -6.10 10.65
CA THR A 36 5.56 -6.51 11.70
C THR A 36 6.16 -7.51 12.67
N ILE A 37 7.23 -8.20 12.23
CA ILE A 37 8.06 -9.13 12.99
C ILE A 37 9.53 -8.77 12.79
N ASP A 38 10.42 -9.47 13.50
CA ASP A 38 11.87 -9.35 13.33
C ASP A 38 12.34 -9.84 11.95
N ASN A 39 13.42 -9.25 11.46
CA ASN A 39 14.06 -9.62 10.21
C ASN A 39 14.77 -11.00 10.27
N PRO A 40 14.89 -11.74 9.17
CA PRO A 40 14.34 -11.43 7.85
C PRO A 40 12.85 -11.72 7.75
N ILE A 41 12.16 -11.04 6.81
CA ILE A 41 10.73 -11.27 6.56
C ILE A 41 10.59 -11.99 5.21
N GLU A 42 10.02 -13.19 5.23
CA GLU A 42 9.78 -13.97 4.02
C GLU A 42 8.49 -13.53 3.32
N GLY A 43 8.61 -13.23 2.02
CA GLY A 43 7.48 -12.94 1.16
C GLY A 43 6.76 -14.20 0.67
N ARG A 44 5.68 -14.00 -0.08
CA ARG A 44 4.84 -15.07 -0.64
C ARG A 44 5.62 -16.04 -1.53
N ASN A 45 6.59 -15.54 -2.28
CA ASN A 45 7.39 -16.30 -3.23
C ASN A 45 8.76 -16.68 -2.65
N ARG A 46 8.90 -16.73 -1.31
CA ARG A 46 10.10 -17.13 -0.57
C ARG A 46 11.32 -16.23 -0.75
N ILE A 47 11.10 -14.97 -1.12
CA ILE A 47 12.15 -13.95 -1.13
C ILE A 47 12.20 -13.33 0.26
N ASN A 48 13.35 -13.42 0.91
CA ASN A 48 13.59 -12.80 2.20
C ASN A 48 14.04 -11.36 2.02
N ILE A 49 13.44 -10.45 2.77
CA ILE A 49 13.87 -9.06 2.82
C ILE A 49 14.22 -8.64 4.23
N ILE A 50 15.03 -7.58 4.32
CA ILE A 50 15.30 -6.85 5.56
C ILE A 50 14.48 -5.57 5.52
N SER A 51 13.58 -5.40 6.49
CA SER A 51 12.86 -4.13 6.68
C SER A 51 13.80 -3.05 7.27
N ASP A 52 13.49 -1.79 7.01
CA ASP A 52 14.31 -0.66 7.51
C ASP A 52 14.25 -0.56 9.04
N ILE A 53 13.09 -0.88 9.64
CA ILE A 53 12.83 -0.73 11.08
C ILE A 53 11.66 -1.62 11.52
N SER A 54 11.50 -1.84 12.81
CA SER A 54 10.30 -2.50 13.34
C SER A 54 9.07 -1.58 13.30
N LEU A 55 7.89 -2.16 13.09
CA LEU A 55 6.63 -1.41 13.10
C LEU A 55 6.39 -0.73 14.46
N ASP A 56 6.82 -1.33 15.56
CA ASP A 56 6.70 -0.74 16.89
C ASP A 56 7.44 0.58 17.04
N SER A 57 8.57 0.71 16.39
CA SER A 57 9.39 1.94 16.45
C SER A 57 8.75 3.14 15.73
N VAL A 58 7.79 2.89 14.84
CA VAL A 58 7.19 3.94 13.98
C VAL A 58 5.67 4.05 14.13
N LYS A 59 5.00 3.15 14.84
CA LYS A 59 3.53 3.10 14.93
C LYS A 59 2.87 4.39 15.40
N ASN A 60 3.58 5.20 16.19
CA ASN A 60 3.08 6.48 16.71
C ASN A 60 3.51 7.70 15.86
N GLN A 61 4.31 7.49 14.83
CA GLN A 61 4.79 8.58 13.98
C GLN A 61 3.71 9.00 12.96
N ASP A 62 3.81 10.22 12.47
CA ASP A 62 2.94 10.75 11.41
C ASP A 62 3.54 10.46 10.02
N PHE A 63 2.65 10.07 9.11
CA PHE A 63 2.94 9.82 7.70
C PHE A 63 1.94 10.55 6.81
N ASP A 64 2.34 10.87 5.59
CA ASP A 64 1.44 11.41 4.56
C ASP A 64 0.62 10.31 3.88
N MET A 65 1.14 9.06 3.93
CA MET A 65 0.51 7.91 3.30
C MET A 65 0.92 6.62 4.01
N ILE A 66 0.00 5.65 4.03
CA ILE A 66 0.31 4.24 4.30
C ILE A 66 -0.02 3.42 3.06
N VAL A 67 0.86 2.49 2.69
CA VAL A 67 0.66 1.55 1.58
C VAL A 67 0.65 0.13 2.12
N LEU A 68 -0.47 -0.56 1.94
CA LEU A 68 -0.63 -1.95 2.35
C LEU A 68 -0.38 -2.87 1.14
N PRO A 69 0.74 -3.60 1.08
CA PRO A 69 0.97 -4.61 0.05
C PRO A 69 0.03 -5.79 0.25
N GLY A 70 -0.22 -6.52 -0.83
CA GLY A 70 -1.02 -7.73 -0.80
C GLY A 70 -0.22 -8.99 -0.48
N GLY A 71 -0.59 -10.09 -1.15
CA GLY A 71 -0.24 -11.45 -0.74
C GLY A 71 -1.30 -11.98 0.23
N ALA A 72 -1.87 -13.15 -0.05
CA ALA A 72 -3.01 -13.66 0.74
C ALA A 72 -2.66 -13.80 2.23
N VAL A 73 -1.51 -14.40 2.54
CA VAL A 73 -1.04 -14.58 3.93
C VAL A 73 -0.62 -13.25 4.55
N GLY A 74 0.13 -12.42 3.80
CA GLY A 74 0.55 -11.09 4.26
C GLY A 74 -0.63 -10.20 4.61
N THR A 75 -1.65 -10.19 3.78
CA THR A 75 -2.91 -9.44 4.01
C THR A 75 -3.62 -9.89 5.29
N GLU A 76 -3.72 -11.20 5.54
CA GLU A 76 -4.35 -11.70 6.76
C GLU A 76 -3.52 -11.38 8.01
N ASN A 77 -2.18 -11.39 7.90
CA ASN A 77 -1.30 -10.97 8.98
C ASN A 77 -1.46 -9.46 9.27
N LEU A 78 -1.50 -8.61 8.24
CA LEU A 78 -1.78 -7.17 8.42
C LEU A 78 -3.16 -6.92 9.05
N LYS A 79 -4.18 -7.66 8.62
CA LYS A 79 -5.55 -7.53 9.14
C LYS A 79 -5.66 -7.87 10.62
N LYS A 80 -4.88 -8.86 11.08
CA LYS A 80 -4.88 -9.31 12.50
C LYS A 80 -4.04 -8.43 13.41
N ASP A 81 -3.14 -7.61 12.85
CA ASP A 81 -2.26 -6.77 13.65
C ASP A 81 -2.98 -5.49 14.10
N PRO A 82 -3.22 -5.31 15.41
CA PRO A 82 -3.93 -4.15 15.93
C PRO A 82 -3.21 -2.82 15.64
N ARG A 83 -1.87 -2.85 15.51
CA ARG A 83 -1.07 -1.66 15.19
C ARG A 83 -1.43 -1.12 13.81
N ILE A 84 -1.67 -2.01 12.82
CA ILE A 84 -2.09 -1.64 11.47
C ILE A 84 -3.44 -0.94 11.51
N LYS A 85 -4.42 -1.49 12.23
CA LYS A 85 -5.73 -0.87 12.39
C LYS A 85 -5.61 0.54 12.97
N GLU A 86 -4.86 0.71 14.07
CA GLU A 86 -4.66 2.00 14.73
C GLU A 86 -4.01 3.04 13.81
N ILE A 87 -2.96 2.64 13.06
CA ILE A 87 -2.27 3.53 12.14
C ILE A 87 -3.21 3.95 10.99
N VAL A 88 -3.90 3.00 10.36
CA VAL A 88 -4.83 3.27 9.25
C VAL A 88 -5.96 4.19 9.69
N GLU A 89 -6.62 3.91 10.81
CA GLU A 89 -7.70 4.76 11.35
C GLU A 89 -7.21 6.17 11.65
N ARG A 90 -6.04 6.30 12.27
CA ARG A 90 -5.44 7.59 12.60
C ARG A 90 -5.13 8.41 11.34
N LEU A 91 -4.47 7.81 10.36
CA LEU A 91 -4.12 8.48 9.11
C LEU A 91 -5.37 8.84 8.31
N TYR A 92 -6.34 7.94 8.21
CA TYR A 92 -7.60 8.21 7.54
C TYR A 92 -8.35 9.40 8.15
N LYS A 93 -8.49 9.44 9.49
CA LYS A 93 -9.12 10.56 10.22
C LYS A 93 -8.40 11.89 10.02
N LYS A 94 -7.08 11.87 9.82
CA LYS A 94 -6.26 13.04 9.51
C LYS A 94 -6.30 13.45 8.03
N GLY A 95 -7.11 12.79 7.19
CA GLY A 95 -7.18 13.06 5.75
C GLY A 95 -5.93 12.62 4.97
N LYS A 96 -5.06 11.79 5.57
CA LYS A 96 -3.88 11.23 4.93
C LYS A 96 -4.26 10.05 4.02
N PHE A 97 -3.44 9.77 3.01
CA PHE A 97 -3.72 8.67 2.09
C PHE A 97 -3.61 7.31 2.77
N THR A 98 -4.64 6.50 2.62
CA THR A 98 -4.68 5.10 3.04
C THR A 98 -4.84 4.24 1.80
N THR A 99 -3.79 3.49 1.46
CA THR A 99 -3.71 2.84 0.16
C THR A 99 -3.45 1.35 0.29
N ALA A 100 -3.95 0.57 -0.66
CA ALA A 100 -3.85 -0.88 -0.62
C ALA A 100 -3.89 -1.50 -2.02
N ILE A 101 -3.18 -2.58 -2.23
CA ILE A 101 -3.14 -3.29 -3.50
C ILE A 101 -3.51 -4.77 -3.34
N CYS A 102 -4.07 -5.38 -4.39
CA CYS A 102 -4.35 -6.82 -4.51
C CYS A 102 -5.40 -7.32 -3.49
N ALA A 103 -5.00 -8.11 -2.52
CA ALA A 103 -5.86 -8.56 -1.44
C ALA A 103 -6.00 -7.55 -0.29
N ALA A 104 -5.06 -6.62 -0.16
CA ALA A 104 -4.99 -5.68 0.98
C ALA A 104 -6.15 -4.68 1.10
N PRO A 105 -6.95 -4.33 0.06
CA PRO A 105 -8.18 -3.57 0.25
C PRO A 105 -9.16 -4.22 1.25
N THR A 106 -9.06 -5.53 1.47
CA THR A 106 -9.85 -6.21 2.52
C THR A 106 -9.46 -5.80 3.94
N VAL A 107 -8.22 -5.33 4.16
CA VAL A 107 -7.79 -4.74 5.45
C VAL A 107 -8.54 -3.42 5.68
N LEU A 108 -8.56 -2.54 4.68
CA LEU A 108 -9.27 -1.27 4.75
C LEU A 108 -10.79 -1.47 4.93
N SER A 109 -11.34 -2.51 4.29
CA SER A 109 -12.74 -2.89 4.42
C SER A 109 -13.08 -3.41 5.83
N ALA A 110 -12.21 -4.24 6.41
CA ALA A 110 -12.38 -4.74 7.77
C ALA A 110 -12.37 -3.61 8.82
N ILE A 111 -11.61 -2.54 8.56
CA ILE A 111 -11.59 -1.33 9.38
C ILE A 111 -12.86 -0.48 9.16
N GLY A 112 -13.56 -0.66 8.04
CA GLY A 112 -14.82 0.04 7.72
C GLY A 112 -14.67 1.32 6.89
N ILE A 113 -13.44 1.73 6.53
CA ILE A 113 -13.20 2.99 5.83
C ILE A 113 -13.55 2.97 4.35
N THR A 114 -13.80 1.78 3.77
CA THR A 114 -14.21 1.62 2.36
C THR A 114 -15.71 1.64 2.15
N THR A 115 -16.52 1.78 3.20
CA THR A 115 -17.99 1.75 3.08
C THR A 115 -18.49 2.87 2.17
N GLY A 116 -19.20 2.50 1.08
CA GLY A 116 -19.71 3.43 0.08
C GLY A 116 -18.69 4.00 -0.89
N LYS A 117 -17.40 3.64 -0.74
CA LYS A 117 -16.29 4.11 -1.58
C LYS A 117 -16.15 3.31 -2.86
N ASN A 118 -15.67 3.98 -3.92
CA ASN A 118 -15.21 3.29 -5.12
C ASN A 118 -13.80 2.76 -4.88
N ILE A 119 -13.60 1.47 -5.10
CA ILE A 119 -12.32 0.78 -4.91
C ILE A 119 -12.10 -0.27 -5.99
N THR A 120 -10.89 -0.77 -6.08
CA THR A 120 -10.57 -1.99 -6.81
C THR A 120 -9.76 -2.94 -5.94
N SER A 121 -9.64 -4.19 -6.35
CA SER A 121 -8.86 -5.22 -5.68
C SER A 121 -8.55 -6.38 -6.62
N HIS A 122 -7.76 -7.32 -6.15
CA HIS A 122 -7.63 -8.60 -6.86
C HIS A 122 -9.01 -9.29 -6.98
N PRO A 123 -9.35 -9.87 -8.15
CA PRO A 123 -10.66 -10.50 -8.35
C PRO A 123 -11.03 -11.54 -7.29
N SER A 124 -10.05 -12.30 -6.79
CA SER A 124 -10.26 -13.38 -5.81
C SER A 124 -10.76 -12.95 -4.43
N VAL A 125 -10.82 -11.65 -4.14
CA VAL A 125 -11.27 -11.14 -2.82
C VAL A 125 -12.44 -10.17 -2.91
N ARG A 126 -12.99 -9.95 -4.10
CA ARG A 126 -14.08 -8.96 -4.31
C ARG A 126 -15.36 -9.31 -3.55
N ASP A 127 -15.63 -10.59 -3.37
CA ASP A 127 -16.74 -11.11 -2.58
C ASP A 127 -16.72 -10.67 -1.12
N LYS A 128 -15.54 -10.33 -0.59
CA LYS A 128 -15.33 -9.83 0.77
C LYS A 128 -15.53 -8.31 0.92
N LEU A 129 -15.70 -7.59 -0.19
CA LEU A 129 -15.77 -6.11 -0.22
C LEU A 129 -17.22 -5.60 -0.37
N THR A 130 -18.17 -6.25 0.29
CA THR A 130 -19.61 -6.09 0.11
C THR A 130 -20.16 -4.69 0.42
N ARG A 131 -19.43 -3.86 1.14
CA ARG A 131 -19.85 -2.50 1.52
C ARG A 131 -19.26 -1.42 0.62
N ALA A 132 -18.38 -1.79 -0.31
CA ALA A 132 -17.74 -0.89 -1.26
C ALA A 132 -18.31 -1.07 -2.66
N LYS A 133 -18.08 -0.07 -3.53
CA LYS A 133 -18.36 -0.16 -4.97
C LYS A 133 -17.09 -0.62 -5.67
N VAL A 134 -17.01 -1.90 -5.99
CA VAL A 134 -15.82 -2.49 -6.61
C VAL A 134 -15.86 -2.36 -8.13
N SER A 135 -14.81 -1.81 -8.73
CA SER A 135 -14.64 -1.65 -10.18
C SER A 135 -13.54 -2.54 -10.74
N ASP A 136 -13.51 -2.66 -12.08
CA ASP A 136 -12.45 -3.35 -12.83
C ASP A 136 -11.27 -2.44 -13.21
N GLU A 137 -11.26 -1.20 -12.77
CA GLU A 137 -10.16 -0.29 -13.03
C GLU A 137 -8.89 -0.76 -12.34
N ARG A 138 -7.74 -0.53 -13.00
CA ARG A 138 -6.43 -0.99 -12.51
C ARG A 138 -5.98 -0.26 -11.26
N VAL A 139 -6.29 1.04 -11.17
CA VAL A 139 -6.05 1.91 -10.01
C VAL A 139 -7.27 2.79 -9.80
N VAL A 140 -7.80 2.83 -8.58
CA VAL A 140 -8.95 3.67 -8.21
C VAL A 140 -8.56 4.62 -7.10
N VAL A 141 -8.96 5.88 -7.26
CA VAL A 141 -8.79 6.93 -6.26
C VAL A 141 -10.17 7.45 -5.85
N ASP A 142 -10.50 7.34 -4.57
CA ASP A 142 -11.72 7.93 -3.98
C ASP A 142 -11.37 8.70 -2.70
N GLY A 143 -11.21 10.01 -2.86
CA GLY A 143 -10.74 10.89 -1.80
C GLY A 143 -9.30 10.53 -1.37
N ASN A 144 -9.13 10.14 -0.12
CA ASN A 144 -7.84 9.72 0.43
C ASN A 144 -7.64 8.19 0.45
N ILE A 145 -8.52 7.44 -0.22
CA ILE A 145 -8.35 5.99 -0.42
C ILE A 145 -7.86 5.74 -1.84
N VAL A 146 -6.78 4.96 -1.98
CA VAL A 146 -6.25 4.54 -3.28
C VAL A 146 -6.07 3.04 -3.29
N THR A 147 -6.63 2.37 -4.29
CA THR A 147 -6.56 0.92 -4.39
C THR A 147 -6.10 0.47 -5.76
N SER A 148 -5.50 -0.73 -5.84
CA SER A 148 -5.05 -1.33 -7.10
C SER A 148 -5.25 -2.83 -7.12
N GLN A 149 -5.16 -3.47 -8.32
CA GLN A 149 -5.62 -4.83 -8.52
C GLN A 149 -4.63 -5.93 -8.12
N GLY A 150 -3.33 -5.73 -8.32
CA GLY A 150 -2.36 -6.81 -8.06
C GLY A 150 -0.98 -6.58 -8.66
N PRO A 151 -0.12 -7.63 -8.71
CA PRO A 151 1.29 -7.48 -9.09
C PRO A 151 1.46 -6.79 -10.45
N GLY A 152 0.63 -7.12 -11.43
CA GLY A 152 0.68 -6.53 -12.78
C GLY A 152 0.28 -5.05 -12.85
N THR A 153 -0.22 -4.46 -11.76
CA THR A 153 -0.59 -3.04 -11.68
C THR A 153 0.28 -2.27 -10.68
N ALA A 154 1.27 -2.91 -10.05
CA ALA A 154 2.06 -2.33 -8.96
C ALA A 154 2.84 -1.08 -9.39
N ILE A 155 3.41 -1.09 -10.59
CA ILE A 155 4.16 0.06 -11.14
C ILE A 155 3.22 1.25 -11.40
N GLU A 156 2.09 1.01 -12.07
CA GLU A 156 1.06 2.02 -12.34
C GLU A 156 0.51 2.62 -11.05
N PHE A 157 0.24 1.76 -10.06
CA PHE A 157 -0.17 2.17 -8.73
C PHE A 157 0.89 3.07 -8.06
N ALA A 158 2.17 2.66 -8.07
CA ALA A 158 3.25 3.45 -7.50
C ALA A 158 3.37 4.84 -8.12
N PHE A 159 3.27 4.95 -9.46
CA PHE A 159 3.27 6.25 -10.14
C PHE A 159 2.06 7.10 -9.77
N LYS A 160 0.88 6.50 -9.60
CA LYS A 160 -0.29 7.22 -9.10
C LYS A 160 -0.05 7.77 -7.68
N LEU A 161 0.63 7.03 -6.81
CA LEU A 161 0.98 7.52 -5.48
C LEU A 161 2.00 8.68 -5.54
N VAL A 162 2.99 8.63 -6.44
CA VAL A 162 3.89 9.78 -6.70
C VAL A 162 3.11 11.01 -7.15
N GLU A 163 2.20 10.83 -8.11
CA GLU A 163 1.35 11.92 -8.62
C GLU A 163 0.54 12.58 -7.51
N LEU A 164 -0.07 11.78 -6.63
CA LEU A 164 -0.88 12.29 -5.52
C LEU A 164 -0.08 13.02 -4.44
N LEU A 165 1.17 12.62 -4.22
CA LEU A 165 2.03 13.23 -3.19
C LEU A 165 2.83 14.44 -3.69
N LEU A 166 3.29 14.42 -4.94
CA LEU A 166 4.27 15.36 -5.49
C LEU A 166 3.84 16.02 -6.82
N GLY A 167 2.71 15.58 -7.38
CA GLY A 167 2.20 16.10 -8.65
C GLY A 167 2.66 15.30 -9.87
N LYS A 168 1.97 15.55 -10.98
CA LYS A 168 2.15 14.82 -12.25
C LYS A 168 3.55 14.99 -12.85
N ASP A 169 4.12 16.18 -12.75
CA ASP A 169 5.44 16.48 -13.34
C ASP A 169 6.55 15.62 -12.70
N LYS A 170 6.47 15.41 -11.37
CA LYS A 170 7.41 14.52 -10.67
C LYS A 170 7.25 13.06 -11.10
N ALA A 171 6.03 12.60 -11.30
CA ALA A 171 5.79 11.25 -11.82
C ALA A 171 6.38 11.08 -13.23
N VAL A 172 6.21 12.06 -14.12
CA VAL A 172 6.81 12.05 -15.47
C VAL A 172 8.34 12.09 -15.40
N GLU A 173 8.92 12.91 -14.52
CA GLU A 173 10.37 12.97 -14.30
C GLU A 173 10.94 11.61 -13.90
N VAL A 174 10.35 10.98 -12.89
CA VAL A 174 10.78 9.65 -12.41
C VAL A 174 10.64 8.59 -13.50
N ASN A 175 9.57 8.67 -14.31
CA ASN A 175 9.33 7.68 -15.36
C ASN A 175 10.37 7.72 -16.50
N LYS A 176 11.12 8.82 -16.68
CA LYS A 176 12.25 8.86 -17.64
C LYS A 176 13.31 7.80 -17.32
N GLY A 177 13.48 7.45 -16.04
CA GLY A 177 14.44 6.42 -15.60
C GLY A 177 13.84 5.03 -15.40
N VAL A 178 12.50 4.92 -15.29
CA VAL A 178 11.79 3.65 -15.09
C VAL A 178 11.30 3.06 -16.41
N LEU A 179 10.94 3.91 -17.39
CA LEU A 179 10.44 3.53 -18.72
C LEU A 179 9.15 2.69 -18.66
N ALA A 180 8.31 2.95 -17.66
CA ALA A 180 7.03 2.28 -17.53
C ALA A 180 6.02 2.79 -18.57
N LYS A 181 5.18 1.89 -19.06
CA LYS A 181 3.99 2.23 -19.85
C LYS A 181 2.83 2.48 -18.89
N ILE A 182 2.58 3.73 -18.57
CA ILE A 182 1.55 4.18 -17.61
C ILE A 182 0.69 5.27 -18.22
#